data_e3358ead9e0721bc9be11c4dc48ee820
#
_entry.id   e3358ead9e0721bc9be11c4dc48ee820
#
_cell.length_a   1.000
_cell.length_b   1.000
_cell.length_c   1.000
_cell.angle_alpha   90.00
_cell.angle_beta   90.00
_cell.angle_gamma   90.00
#
_symmetry.space_group_name_H-M   'P 1'
#
loop_
_entity.id
_entity.type
_entity.pdbx_description
1 polymer ?
#
loop_
_entity_poly.entity_id
_entity_poly.type
_entity_poly.pdbx_seq_one_letter_code
_entity_poly.pdbx_strand_id
1 'polypeptide(L)'
;DRVGTVISAEVYQIWKKEILLLDDEGNELLLPKTEQIPSDFYRKGETARAVVARVDNKNNNPKIILSRTSPVFLQRLFEQEVPEINDGLITIKKIARIPGERAKIAVESYDERIDPVGACVGVKGSRIHGIVRELRNENIDVINYTSNIQLFIQRALSPAKVSSIIMHEDEKRAEVYLKPEEVSLAIGKGGLNIKLASMLTEYTIDVYRELGEDAVADEDIYLDEFKDEIDEWVINAIKAIGIDTAKGVLNAPREMLIEKADLEENTVDDILRILKAEFEE
;
A
#
# COMPACT_ATOMS: atom_id res chain seq x y z
N ASP A 1 -3.94 -30.49 -20.25
CA ASP A 1 -3.27 -30.11 -19.01
C ASP A 1 -2.40 -28.86 -19.15
N ARG A 2 -2.99 -27.78 -19.71
CA ARG A 2 -2.29 -26.52 -19.97
C ARG A 2 -2.68 -25.42 -18.97
N VAL A 3 -3.41 -25.75 -17.90
CA VAL A 3 -3.77 -24.76 -16.87
C VAL A 3 -2.52 -24.11 -16.30
N GLY A 4 -2.52 -22.78 -16.24
CA GLY A 4 -1.38 -21.98 -15.79
C GLY A 4 -0.36 -21.64 -16.87
N THR A 5 -0.54 -22.07 -18.10
CA THR A 5 0.34 -21.72 -19.23
C THR A 5 -0.16 -20.48 -19.97
N VAL A 6 0.76 -19.67 -20.48
CA VAL A 6 0.42 -18.52 -21.34
C VAL A 6 0.30 -19.01 -22.78
N ILE A 7 -0.77 -18.60 -23.43
CA ILE A 7 -1.01 -18.86 -24.83
C ILE A 7 -1.32 -17.57 -25.58
N SER A 8 -1.06 -17.58 -26.89
CA SER A 8 -1.48 -16.53 -27.81
C SER A 8 -2.53 -17.12 -28.72
N ALA A 9 -3.64 -16.43 -28.90
CA ALA A 9 -4.73 -16.91 -29.73
C ALA A 9 -5.37 -15.77 -30.53
N GLU A 10 -5.95 -16.10 -31.67
CA GLU A 10 -6.59 -15.11 -32.54
C GLU A 10 -8.04 -14.91 -32.14
N VAL A 11 -8.43 -13.64 -32.01
CA VAL A 11 -9.81 -13.23 -31.77
C VAL A 11 -10.65 -13.47 -33.02
N TYR A 12 -11.66 -14.34 -32.95
CA TYR A 12 -12.52 -14.60 -34.10
C TYR A 12 -13.95 -14.12 -33.93
N GLN A 13 -14.43 -13.92 -32.70
CA GLN A 13 -15.77 -13.40 -32.43
C GLN A 13 -15.79 -12.64 -31.09
N ILE A 14 -16.52 -11.52 -31.07
CA ILE A 14 -16.76 -10.72 -29.87
C ILE A 14 -18.27 -10.51 -29.74
N TRP A 15 -18.84 -10.86 -28.57
CA TRP A 15 -20.24 -10.67 -28.30
C TRP A 15 -20.45 -10.20 -26.85
N LYS A 16 -21.04 -9.03 -26.67
CA LYS A 16 -21.25 -8.40 -25.33
C LYS A 16 -19.97 -8.40 -24.46
N LYS A 17 -18.84 -8.03 -25.06
CA LYS A 17 -17.50 -8.04 -24.46
C LYS A 17 -16.93 -9.42 -24.10
N GLU A 18 -17.68 -10.50 -24.34
CA GLU A 18 -17.13 -11.86 -24.29
C GLU A 18 -16.31 -12.11 -25.55
N ILE A 19 -15.07 -12.56 -25.39
CA ILE A 19 -14.16 -12.77 -26.54
C ILE A 19 -13.94 -14.26 -26.74
N LEU A 20 -14.24 -14.70 -27.95
CA LEU A 20 -13.93 -16.05 -28.42
C LEU A 20 -12.67 -16.03 -29.28
N LEU A 21 -11.75 -16.94 -29.00
CA LEU A 21 -10.46 -17.05 -29.67
C LEU A 21 -10.26 -18.45 -30.20
N LEU A 22 -9.36 -18.55 -31.18
CA LEU A 22 -8.88 -19.83 -31.71
C LEU A 22 -7.36 -19.90 -31.51
N ASP A 23 -6.89 -21.05 -31.01
CA ASP A 23 -5.46 -21.34 -30.97
C ASP A 23 -4.97 -21.89 -32.33
N ASP A 24 -3.67 -22.18 -32.40
CA ASP A 24 -3.04 -22.69 -33.62
C ASP A 24 -3.57 -24.08 -34.03
N GLU A 25 -4.12 -24.84 -33.10
CA GLU A 25 -4.72 -26.14 -33.31
C GLU A 25 -6.22 -26.09 -33.67
N GLY A 26 -6.79 -24.89 -33.69
CA GLY A 26 -8.19 -24.67 -33.97
C GLY A 26 -9.11 -24.90 -32.76
N ASN A 27 -8.56 -25.00 -31.55
CA ASN A 27 -9.36 -25.09 -30.34
C ASN A 27 -10.02 -23.76 -30.00
N GLU A 28 -11.25 -23.81 -29.57
CA GLU A 28 -12.00 -22.64 -29.16
C GLU A 28 -11.72 -22.29 -27.69
N LEU A 29 -11.38 -21.01 -27.46
CA LEU A 29 -10.98 -20.48 -26.18
C LEU A 29 -11.87 -19.28 -25.83
N LEU A 30 -12.19 -19.12 -24.56
CA LEU A 30 -13.01 -18.00 -24.08
C LEU A 30 -12.22 -17.09 -23.15
N LEU A 31 -12.21 -15.79 -23.44
CA LEU A 31 -11.75 -14.75 -22.54
C LEU A 31 -12.96 -13.94 -22.07
N PRO A 32 -13.57 -14.30 -20.92
CA PRO A 32 -14.74 -13.61 -20.40
C PRO A 32 -14.43 -12.16 -20.04
N LYS A 33 -15.44 -11.31 -20.05
CA LYS A 33 -15.32 -9.90 -19.62
C LYS A 33 -14.68 -9.77 -18.24
N THR A 34 -15.06 -10.63 -17.29
CA THR A 34 -14.53 -10.64 -15.93
C THR A 34 -13.04 -10.97 -15.84
N GLU A 35 -12.50 -11.61 -16.87
CA GLU A 35 -11.10 -12.02 -16.95
C GLU A 35 -10.27 -11.11 -17.87
N GLN A 36 -10.87 -10.01 -18.33
CA GLN A 36 -10.19 -8.97 -19.11
C GLN A 36 -9.75 -7.83 -18.20
N ILE A 37 -8.61 -7.22 -18.53
CA ILE A 37 -8.20 -5.96 -17.94
C ILE A 37 -9.25 -4.89 -18.35
N PRO A 38 -9.71 -4.01 -17.46
CA PRO A 38 -10.79 -3.06 -17.79
C PRO A 38 -10.57 -2.24 -19.05
N SER A 39 -9.32 -1.92 -19.38
CA SER A 39 -8.95 -1.18 -20.58
C SER A 39 -8.65 -2.05 -21.79
N ASP A 40 -8.78 -3.37 -21.69
CA ASP A 40 -8.58 -4.28 -22.81
C ASP A 40 -9.62 -4.02 -23.91
N PHE A 41 -9.13 -3.87 -25.12
CA PHE A 41 -9.95 -3.73 -26.29
C PHE A 41 -9.33 -4.50 -27.46
N TYR A 42 -10.03 -5.51 -27.94
CA TYR A 42 -9.58 -6.34 -29.07
C TYR A 42 -10.57 -6.24 -30.23
N ARG A 43 -10.03 -6.34 -31.42
CA ARG A 43 -10.77 -6.45 -32.67
C ARG A 43 -10.63 -7.84 -33.23
N LYS A 44 -11.63 -8.28 -33.98
CA LYS A 44 -11.56 -9.53 -34.75
C LYS A 44 -10.31 -9.59 -35.62
N GLY A 45 -9.58 -10.68 -35.55
CA GLY A 45 -8.32 -10.89 -36.26
C GLY A 45 -7.07 -10.52 -35.47
N GLU A 46 -7.20 -9.80 -34.35
CA GLU A 46 -6.07 -9.49 -33.47
C GLU A 46 -5.69 -10.69 -32.62
N THR A 47 -4.43 -10.73 -32.20
CA THR A 47 -3.91 -11.75 -31.30
C THR A 47 -3.94 -11.27 -29.86
N ALA A 48 -4.49 -12.06 -28.95
CA ALA A 48 -4.45 -11.80 -27.51
C ALA A 48 -3.62 -12.84 -26.78
N ARG A 49 -2.87 -12.39 -25.77
CA ARG A 49 -2.12 -13.24 -24.85
C ARG A 49 -2.87 -13.32 -23.53
N ALA A 50 -2.95 -14.54 -23.00
CA ALA A 50 -3.59 -14.79 -21.72
C ALA A 50 -3.09 -16.09 -21.12
N VAL A 51 -3.32 -16.28 -19.83
CA VAL A 51 -3.06 -17.55 -19.16
C VAL A 51 -4.30 -18.43 -19.22
N VAL A 52 -4.12 -19.73 -19.35
CA VAL A 52 -5.22 -20.69 -19.18
C VAL A 52 -5.58 -20.77 -17.69
N ALA A 53 -6.73 -20.19 -17.34
CA ALA A 53 -7.15 -20.10 -15.94
C ALA A 53 -7.78 -21.40 -15.44
N ARG A 54 -8.65 -21.98 -16.25
CA ARG A 54 -9.37 -23.23 -15.93
C ARG A 54 -10.00 -23.84 -17.17
N VAL A 55 -10.39 -25.09 -17.03
CA VAL A 55 -11.17 -25.79 -18.01
C VAL A 55 -12.50 -26.15 -17.35
N ASP A 56 -13.59 -25.54 -17.80
CA ASP A 56 -14.95 -25.83 -17.34
C ASP A 56 -15.53 -26.97 -18.18
N ASN A 57 -15.85 -28.10 -17.56
CA ASN A 57 -16.41 -29.25 -18.23
C ASN A 57 -17.90 -29.35 -17.91
N LYS A 58 -18.73 -28.67 -18.71
CA LYS A 58 -20.19 -28.75 -18.63
C LYS A 58 -20.71 -29.58 -19.81
N ASN A 59 -21.55 -30.61 -19.50
CA ASN A 59 -22.24 -31.42 -20.52
C ASN A 59 -21.28 -32.08 -21.54
N ASN A 60 -20.17 -32.63 -21.10
CA ASN A 60 -19.14 -33.24 -21.95
C ASN A 60 -18.54 -32.30 -23.02
N ASN A 61 -18.74 -30.98 -22.86
CA ASN A 61 -18.16 -29.97 -23.73
C ASN A 61 -17.17 -29.10 -22.93
N PRO A 62 -15.87 -29.36 -23.02
CA PRO A 62 -14.87 -28.60 -22.27
C PRO A 62 -14.77 -27.18 -22.82
N LYS A 63 -14.89 -26.19 -21.91
CA LYS A 63 -14.62 -24.79 -22.19
C LYS A 63 -13.30 -24.39 -21.56
N ILE A 64 -12.38 -23.91 -22.37
CA ILE A 64 -11.08 -23.41 -21.92
C ILE A 64 -11.24 -21.93 -21.65
N ILE A 65 -11.08 -21.56 -20.38
CA ILE A 65 -11.21 -20.16 -19.91
C ILE A 65 -9.84 -19.55 -19.76
N LEU A 66 -9.66 -18.41 -20.41
CA LEU A 66 -8.43 -17.62 -20.35
C LEU A 66 -8.59 -16.46 -19.35
N SER A 67 -7.47 -15.96 -18.83
CA SER A 67 -7.44 -14.81 -17.95
C SER A 67 -6.26 -13.89 -18.27
N ARG A 68 -6.53 -12.59 -18.23
CA ARG A 68 -5.54 -11.53 -18.27
C ARG A 68 -5.46 -10.78 -16.93
N THR A 69 -6.35 -11.11 -15.99
CA THR A 69 -6.43 -10.49 -14.65
C THR A 69 -5.79 -11.33 -13.56
N SER A 70 -5.53 -12.61 -13.83
CA SER A 70 -4.93 -13.54 -12.88
C SER A 70 -3.51 -13.12 -12.47
N PRO A 71 -3.14 -13.23 -11.18
CA PRO A 71 -1.75 -13.09 -10.76
C PRO A 71 -0.81 -14.06 -11.47
N VAL A 72 -1.28 -15.24 -11.86
CA VAL A 72 -0.49 -16.23 -12.62
C VAL A 72 -0.07 -15.68 -13.98
N PHE A 73 -0.93 -14.88 -14.62
CA PHE A 73 -0.56 -14.24 -15.90
C PHE A 73 0.65 -13.32 -15.72
N LEU A 74 0.66 -12.49 -14.69
CA LEU A 74 1.79 -11.62 -14.37
C LEU A 74 3.04 -12.44 -14.04
N GLN A 75 2.91 -13.49 -13.26
CA GLN A 75 4.02 -14.41 -12.96
C GLN A 75 4.65 -14.99 -14.23
N ARG A 76 3.83 -15.49 -15.13
CA ARG A 76 4.31 -16.10 -16.40
C ARG A 76 4.99 -15.07 -17.31
N LEU A 77 4.49 -13.84 -17.34
CA LEU A 77 5.14 -12.76 -18.10
C LEU A 77 6.55 -12.47 -17.57
N PHE A 78 6.73 -12.44 -16.25
CA PHE A 78 8.06 -12.30 -15.65
C PHE A 78 8.97 -13.48 -15.96
N GLU A 79 8.45 -14.70 -15.91
CA GLU A 79 9.22 -15.88 -16.28
C GLU A 79 9.74 -15.83 -17.72
N GLN A 80 8.94 -15.27 -18.64
CA GLN A 80 9.33 -15.12 -20.04
C GLN A 80 10.38 -14.02 -20.24
N GLU A 81 10.30 -12.91 -19.51
CA GLU A 81 11.17 -11.76 -19.68
C GLU A 81 12.46 -11.84 -18.85
N VAL A 82 12.46 -12.58 -17.76
CA VAL A 82 13.58 -12.67 -16.81
C VAL A 82 14.16 -14.08 -16.82
N PRO A 83 15.29 -14.31 -17.53
CA PRO A 83 15.90 -15.63 -17.63
C PRO A 83 16.26 -16.23 -16.28
N GLU A 84 16.69 -15.43 -15.32
CA GLU A 84 17.08 -15.87 -13.97
C GLU A 84 15.90 -16.49 -13.21
N ILE A 85 14.66 -16.06 -13.49
CA ILE A 85 13.46 -16.72 -12.93
C ILE A 85 13.26 -18.09 -13.58
N ASN A 86 13.33 -18.14 -14.89
CA ASN A 86 13.17 -19.39 -15.63
C ASN A 86 14.23 -20.42 -15.27
N ASP A 87 15.44 -19.98 -14.98
CA ASP A 87 16.57 -20.82 -14.58
C ASP A 87 16.53 -21.22 -13.09
N GLY A 88 15.55 -20.75 -12.33
CA GLY A 88 15.39 -21.08 -10.91
C GLY A 88 16.30 -20.31 -9.96
N LEU A 89 17.00 -19.27 -10.42
CA LEU A 89 17.89 -18.46 -9.61
C LEU A 89 17.13 -17.40 -8.81
N ILE A 90 16.01 -16.92 -9.35
CA ILE A 90 15.10 -15.97 -8.71
C ILE A 90 13.73 -16.62 -8.61
N THR A 91 13.10 -16.47 -7.44
CA THR A 91 11.74 -16.96 -7.19
C THR A 91 10.81 -15.78 -6.90
N ILE A 92 9.63 -15.78 -7.54
CA ILE A 92 8.55 -14.88 -7.19
C ILE A 92 7.81 -15.50 -6.00
N LYS A 93 7.87 -14.83 -4.85
CA LYS A 93 7.31 -15.36 -3.59
C LYS A 93 5.86 -14.96 -3.39
N LYS A 94 5.52 -13.73 -3.73
CA LYS A 94 4.18 -13.16 -3.53
C LYS A 94 3.84 -12.20 -4.68
N ILE A 95 2.56 -12.16 -5.04
CA ILE A 95 2.02 -11.25 -6.04
C ILE A 95 0.71 -10.67 -5.52
N ALA A 96 0.57 -9.35 -5.61
CA ALA A 96 -0.70 -8.65 -5.44
C ALA A 96 -0.96 -7.80 -6.67
N ARG A 97 -2.18 -7.82 -7.18
CA ARG A 97 -2.49 -7.18 -8.45
C ARG A 97 -3.90 -6.58 -8.44
N ILE A 98 -3.98 -5.33 -8.92
CA ILE A 98 -5.24 -4.69 -9.31
C ILE A 98 -5.13 -4.45 -10.82
N PRO A 99 -5.82 -5.29 -11.62
CA PRO A 99 -5.60 -5.35 -13.07
C PRO A 99 -5.74 -4.01 -13.77
N GLY A 100 -4.75 -3.68 -14.60
CA GLY A 100 -4.72 -2.45 -15.38
C GLY A 100 -4.32 -1.20 -14.60
N GLU A 101 -4.19 -1.28 -13.28
CA GLU A 101 -3.85 -0.13 -12.44
C GLU A 101 -2.47 -0.25 -11.82
N ARG A 102 -2.29 -1.18 -10.92
CA ARG A 102 -1.02 -1.39 -10.21
C ARG A 102 -0.87 -2.81 -9.70
N ALA A 103 0.37 -3.27 -9.56
CA ALA A 103 0.71 -4.55 -8.98
C ALA A 103 1.97 -4.44 -8.14
N LYS A 104 2.14 -5.36 -7.21
CA LYS A 104 3.37 -5.52 -6.44
C LYS A 104 3.80 -6.97 -6.48
N ILE A 105 5.09 -7.21 -6.74
CA ILE A 105 5.67 -8.56 -6.66
C ILE A 105 6.84 -8.57 -5.68
N ALA A 106 6.92 -9.63 -4.90
CA ALA A 106 8.02 -9.88 -3.98
C ALA A 106 8.89 -11.02 -4.54
N VAL A 107 10.16 -10.73 -4.74
CA VAL A 107 11.12 -11.64 -5.35
C VAL A 107 12.28 -11.94 -4.41
N GLU A 108 12.87 -13.11 -4.57
CA GLU A 108 13.99 -13.59 -3.77
C GLU A 108 15.01 -14.28 -4.67
N SER A 109 16.30 -14.08 -4.40
CA SER A 109 17.37 -14.82 -5.04
C SER A 109 18.06 -15.73 -4.04
N TYR A 110 18.38 -16.94 -4.47
CA TYR A 110 19.19 -17.89 -3.70
C TYR A 110 20.71 -17.67 -3.89
N ASP A 111 21.09 -16.83 -4.85
CA ASP A 111 22.47 -16.44 -5.10
C ASP A 111 22.67 -14.99 -4.65
N GLU A 112 23.52 -14.78 -3.65
CA GLU A 112 23.82 -13.44 -3.09
C GLU A 112 24.43 -12.48 -4.11
N ARG A 113 25.00 -12.99 -5.21
CA ARG A 113 25.58 -12.19 -6.29
C ARG A 113 24.54 -11.60 -7.22
N ILE A 114 23.31 -12.08 -7.16
CA ILE A 114 22.20 -11.63 -8.00
C ILE A 114 21.31 -10.67 -7.21
N ASP A 115 21.13 -9.45 -7.75
CA ASP A 115 20.10 -8.53 -7.29
C ASP A 115 18.76 -8.92 -7.93
N PRO A 116 17.82 -9.51 -7.18
CA PRO A 116 16.59 -10.01 -7.79
C PRO A 116 15.70 -8.90 -8.31
N VAL A 117 15.64 -7.75 -7.64
CA VAL A 117 14.85 -6.60 -8.09
C VAL A 117 15.46 -6.01 -9.38
N GLY A 118 16.74 -5.76 -9.38
CA GLY A 118 17.45 -5.24 -10.56
C GLY A 118 17.34 -6.16 -11.77
N ALA A 119 17.42 -7.47 -11.57
CA ALA A 119 17.26 -8.46 -12.63
C ALA A 119 15.84 -8.47 -13.22
N CYS A 120 14.81 -8.34 -12.38
CA CYS A 120 13.41 -8.29 -12.83
C CYS A 120 13.05 -7.00 -13.56
N VAL A 121 13.61 -5.86 -13.14
CA VAL A 121 13.38 -4.58 -13.79
C VAL A 121 14.17 -4.48 -15.11
N GLY A 122 15.39 -4.96 -15.10
CA GLY A 122 16.33 -4.84 -16.24
C GLY A 122 16.97 -3.48 -16.35
N VAL A 123 17.99 -3.37 -17.18
CA VAL A 123 18.71 -2.11 -17.41
C VAL A 123 17.75 -1.05 -17.95
N LYS A 124 17.61 0.06 -17.22
CA LYS A 124 16.67 1.16 -17.57
C LYS A 124 15.23 0.69 -17.75
N GLY A 125 14.82 -0.36 -17.03
CA GLY A 125 13.48 -0.91 -17.13
C GLY A 125 13.22 -1.74 -18.39
N SER A 126 14.26 -2.19 -19.08
CA SER A 126 14.14 -2.89 -20.37
C SER A 126 13.28 -4.16 -20.34
N ARG A 127 13.25 -4.85 -19.19
CA ARG A 127 12.44 -6.07 -19.03
C ARG A 127 11.02 -5.76 -18.56
N ILE A 128 10.89 -4.91 -17.55
CA ILE A 128 9.59 -4.61 -16.95
C ILE A 128 8.68 -3.78 -17.85
N HIS A 129 9.23 -2.90 -18.69
CA HIS A 129 8.43 -2.06 -19.60
C HIS A 129 7.58 -2.87 -20.55
N GLY A 130 8.08 -4.00 -21.05
CA GLY A 130 7.33 -4.89 -21.93
C GLY A 130 6.13 -5.51 -21.22
N ILE A 131 6.31 -5.89 -19.95
CA ILE A 131 5.24 -6.46 -19.11
C ILE A 131 4.19 -5.40 -18.80
N VAL A 132 4.62 -4.22 -18.37
CA VAL A 132 3.72 -3.09 -18.08
C VAL A 132 2.85 -2.78 -19.30
N ARG A 133 3.43 -2.76 -20.48
CA ARG A 133 2.72 -2.49 -21.73
C ARG A 133 1.71 -3.57 -22.08
N GLU A 134 2.08 -4.84 -21.91
CA GLU A 134 1.17 -5.97 -22.11
C GLU A 134 -0.06 -5.87 -21.20
N LEU A 135 0.13 -5.39 -19.98
CA LEU A 135 -0.93 -5.23 -18.98
C LEU A 135 -1.64 -3.86 -19.04
N ARG A 136 -1.58 -3.18 -20.19
CA ARG A 136 -2.27 -1.91 -20.43
C ARG A 136 -1.86 -0.80 -19.46
N ASN A 137 -0.54 -0.63 -19.27
CA ASN A 137 0.07 0.34 -18.36
C ASN A 137 -0.20 0.11 -16.88
N GLU A 138 -0.38 -1.13 -16.48
CA GLU A 138 -0.38 -1.53 -15.08
C GLU A 138 1.00 -1.27 -14.47
N ASN A 139 1.09 -0.37 -13.49
CA ASN A 139 2.35 -0.05 -12.83
C ASN A 139 2.77 -1.18 -11.90
N ILE A 140 4.01 -1.64 -12.02
CA ILE A 140 4.50 -2.81 -11.27
C ILE A 140 5.64 -2.41 -10.34
N ASP A 141 5.45 -2.61 -9.04
CA ASP A 141 6.48 -2.46 -8.03
C ASP A 141 7.12 -3.83 -7.75
N VAL A 142 8.43 -3.91 -7.91
CA VAL A 142 9.21 -5.12 -7.59
C VAL A 142 9.96 -4.87 -6.29
N ILE A 143 9.74 -5.72 -5.29
CA ILE A 143 10.37 -5.61 -3.98
C ILE A 143 11.10 -6.90 -3.58
N ASN A 144 12.11 -6.77 -2.72
CA ASN A 144 12.79 -7.90 -2.13
C ASN A 144 11.92 -8.58 -1.08
N TYR A 145 11.69 -9.88 -1.27
CA TYR A 145 11.00 -10.69 -0.27
C TYR A 145 11.86 -10.88 0.98
N THR A 146 11.22 -10.94 2.12
CA THR A 146 11.83 -11.33 3.39
C THR A 146 10.82 -12.10 4.24
N SER A 147 11.30 -13.07 5.00
CA SER A 147 10.47 -13.78 5.98
C SER A 147 10.19 -12.96 7.24
N ASN A 148 10.96 -11.90 7.49
CA ASN A 148 10.68 -10.93 8.54
C ASN A 148 9.48 -10.08 8.13
N ILE A 149 8.32 -10.34 8.74
CA ILE A 149 7.07 -9.72 8.35
C ILE A 149 7.06 -8.20 8.52
N GLN A 150 7.68 -7.68 9.57
CA GLN A 150 7.79 -6.23 9.80
C GLN A 150 8.56 -5.56 8.67
N LEU A 151 9.70 -6.12 8.29
CA LEU A 151 10.51 -5.63 7.17
C LEU A 151 9.78 -5.79 5.83
N PHE A 152 9.02 -6.87 5.68
CA PHE A 152 8.23 -7.12 4.47
C PHE A 152 7.13 -6.06 4.30
N ILE A 153 6.41 -5.71 5.37
CA ILE A 153 5.42 -4.64 5.35
C ILE A 153 6.06 -3.30 4.97
N GLN A 154 7.22 -3.00 5.55
CA GLN A 154 7.98 -1.79 5.24
C GLN A 154 8.33 -1.72 3.75
N ARG A 155 8.84 -2.80 3.18
CA ARG A 155 9.18 -2.90 1.75
C ARG A 155 7.94 -2.84 0.85
N ALA A 156 6.84 -3.47 1.29
CA ALA A 156 5.58 -3.48 0.53
C ALA A 156 4.96 -2.09 0.39
N LEU A 157 5.22 -1.18 1.31
CA LEU A 157 4.75 0.21 1.24
C LEU A 157 5.61 1.12 0.34
N SER A 158 6.67 0.57 -0.26
CA SER A 158 7.48 1.31 -1.24
C SER A 158 6.58 2.02 -2.28
N PRO A 159 6.88 3.26 -2.70
CA PRO A 159 8.09 4.03 -2.45
C PRO A 159 8.11 4.83 -1.13
N ALA A 160 7.08 4.71 -0.29
CA ALA A 160 7.03 5.40 1.00
C ALA A 160 8.10 4.91 1.97
N LYS A 161 8.69 5.83 2.72
CA LYS A 161 9.66 5.52 3.77
C LYS A 161 8.95 5.47 5.11
N VAL A 162 9.01 4.32 5.76
CA VAL A 162 8.38 4.07 7.05
C VAL A 162 9.36 4.40 8.17
N SER A 163 8.89 5.15 9.19
CA SER A 163 9.68 5.49 10.37
C SER A 163 9.68 4.39 11.41
N SER A 164 8.51 3.85 11.73
CA SER A 164 8.36 2.77 12.71
C SER A 164 7.09 1.95 12.45
N ILE A 165 7.07 0.73 12.97
CA ILE A 165 5.94 -0.19 12.85
C ILE A 165 5.68 -0.84 14.21
N ILE A 166 4.41 -0.85 14.62
CA ILE A 166 3.93 -1.62 15.76
C ILE A 166 3.15 -2.82 15.22
N MET A 167 3.64 -4.02 15.52
CA MET A 167 3.03 -5.27 15.05
C MET A 167 1.99 -5.80 16.04
N HIS A 168 0.85 -6.22 15.52
CA HIS A 168 -0.19 -6.95 16.23
C HIS A 168 -0.40 -8.29 15.51
N GLU A 169 0.53 -9.23 15.75
CA GLU A 169 0.60 -10.48 14.99
C GLU A 169 -0.65 -11.36 15.15
N ASP A 170 -1.23 -11.39 16.35
CA ASP A 170 -2.44 -12.16 16.64
C ASP A 170 -3.65 -11.69 15.81
N GLU A 171 -3.70 -10.41 15.51
CA GLU A 171 -4.76 -9.78 14.71
C GLU A 171 -4.40 -9.67 13.22
N LYS A 172 -3.19 -10.06 12.84
CA LYS A 172 -2.61 -9.78 11.52
C LYS A 172 -2.79 -8.33 11.12
N ARG A 173 -2.43 -7.44 12.02
CA ARG A 173 -2.53 -5.99 11.86
C ARG A 173 -1.19 -5.33 12.18
N ALA A 174 -0.89 -4.26 11.47
CA ALA A 174 0.30 -3.45 11.70
C ALA A 174 -0.08 -1.97 11.71
N GLU A 175 0.45 -1.24 12.69
CA GLU A 175 0.37 0.21 12.77
C GLU A 175 1.68 0.78 12.22
N VAL A 176 1.58 1.57 11.17
CA VAL A 176 2.74 2.11 10.45
C VAL A 176 2.79 3.61 10.64
N TYR A 177 3.93 4.10 11.14
CA TYR A 177 4.16 5.52 11.40
C TYR A 177 5.13 6.07 10.37
N LEU A 178 4.73 7.17 9.72
CA LEU A 178 5.50 7.82 8.67
C LEU A 178 5.54 9.33 8.90
N LYS A 179 6.60 9.96 8.39
CA LYS A 179 6.65 11.42 8.32
C LYS A 179 5.45 11.94 7.51
N PRO A 180 4.92 13.15 7.82
CA PRO A 180 3.75 13.69 7.14
C PRO A 180 3.86 13.69 5.60
N GLU A 181 5.04 13.98 5.06
CA GLU A 181 5.31 13.99 3.62
C GLU A 181 5.28 12.60 2.97
N GLU A 182 5.46 11.53 3.74
CA GLU A 182 5.45 10.15 3.25
C GLU A 182 4.07 9.48 3.30
N VAL A 183 3.12 10.04 4.06
CA VAL A 183 1.80 9.44 4.26
C VAL A 183 1.03 9.28 2.95
N SER A 184 1.03 10.30 2.10
CA SER A 184 0.33 10.24 0.82
C SER A 184 0.94 9.22 -0.14
N LEU A 185 2.26 9.03 -0.08
CA LEU A 185 2.95 7.99 -0.85
C LEU A 185 2.58 6.58 -0.36
N ALA A 186 2.47 6.39 0.95
CA ALA A 186 2.10 5.12 1.54
C ALA A 186 0.68 4.70 1.14
N ILE A 187 -0.26 5.64 1.17
CA ILE A 187 -1.65 5.39 0.76
C ILE A 187 -1.72 5.21 -0.76
N GLY A 188 -1.06 6.08 -1.51
CA GLY A 188 -1.07 6.09 -2.96
C GLY A 188 -2.35 6.63 -3.56
N LYS A 189 -2.34 6.84 -4.88
CA LYS A 189 -3.50 7.32 -5.62
C LYS A 189 -4.67 6.33 -5.49
N GLY A 190 -5.82 6.81 -5.05
CA GLY A 190 -7.00 5.97 -4.84
C GLY A 190 -6.84 4.90 -3.76
N GLY A 191 -5.84 5.03 -2.88
CA GLY A 191 -5.54 4.03 -1.84
C GLY A 191 -4.89 2.75 -2.38
N LEU A 192 -4.43 2.71 -3.62
CA LEU A 192 -3.92 1.50 -4.27
C LEU A 192 -2.65 0.97 -3.63
N ASN A 193 -1.74 1.86 -3.20
CA ASN A 193 -0.47 1.42 -2.63
C ASN A 193 -0.66 0.64 -1.33
N ILE A 194 -1.43 1.19 -0.40
CA ILE A 194 -1.72 0.52 0.88
C ILE A 194 -2.56 -0.74 0.69
N LYS A 195 -3.51 -0.72 -0.23
CA LYS A 195 -4.35 -1.88 -0.54
C LYS A 195 -3.50 -3.04 -1.07
N LEU A 196 -2.61 -2.77 -2.02
CA LEU A 196 -1.71 -3.78 -2.58
C LEU A 196 -0.71 -4.29 -1.54
N ALA A 197 -0.17 -3.41 -0.70
CA ALA A 197 0.72 -3.81 0.39
C ALA A 197 0.01 -4.76 1.38
N SER A 198 -1.24 -4.46 1.71
CA SER A 198 -2.09 -5.32 2.55
C SER A 198 -2.35 -6.69 1.90
N MET A 199 -2.70 -6.71 0.62
CA MET A 199 -2.89 -7.95 -0.14
C MET A 199 -1.63 -8.80 -0.21
N LEU A 200 -0.48 -8.15 -0.45
CA LEU A 200 0.80 -8.83 -0.61
C LEU A 200 1.30 -9.46 0.68
N THR A 201 1.15 -8.76 1.80
CA THR A 201 1.64 -9.17 3.13
C THR A 201 0.61 -9.95 3.94
N GLU A 202 -0.67 -9.92 3.54
CA GLU A 202 -1.79 -10.51 4.26
C GLU A 202 -2.02 -9.91 5.65
N TYR A 203 -1.58 -8.65 5.84
CA TYR A 203 -1.79 -7.87 7.06
C TYR A 203 -2.67 -6.66 6.78
N THR A 204 -3.53 -6.32 7.72
CA THR A 204 -4.21 -5.03 7.72
C THR A 204 -3.21 -3.95 8.14
N ILE A 205 -3.03 -2.94 7.31
CA ILE A 205 -2.05 -1.88 7.54
C ILE A 205 -2.77 -0.58 7.83
N ASP A 206 -2.56 -0.05 9.05
CA ASP A 206 -3.07 1.24 9.47
C ASP A 206 -1.93 2.26 9.41
N VAL A 207 -2.15 3.37 8.70
CA VAL A 207 -1.15 4.42 8.49
C VAL A 207 -1.42 5.59 9.42
N TYR A 208 -0.39 6.00 10.16
CA TYR A 208 -0.41 7.14 11.06
C TYR A 208 0.72 8.11 10.74
N ARG A 209 0.47 9.38 10.97
CA ARG A 209 1.52 10.39 10.91
C ARG A 209 2.42 10.28 12.15
N GLU A 210 3.71 10.30 11.92
CA GLU A 210 4.67 10.50 12.99
C GLU A 210 4.51 11.94 13.50
N LEU A 211 4.18 12.07 14.78
CA LEU A 211 4.24 13.36 15.46
C LEU A 211 5.72 13.63 15.73
N GLY A 212 6.32 14.51 14.96
CA GLY A 212 7.70 14.96 15.21
C GLY A 212 7.77 15.55 16.62
N GLU A 213 8.87 15.27 17.31
CA GLU A 213 9.16 15.93 18.59
C GLU A 213 9.13 17.46 18.43
N ASP A 214 9.36 17.96 17.21
CA ASP A 214 9.32 19.39 16.86
C ASP A 214 7.91 19.91 16.52
N ALA A 215 6.96 19.04 16.12
CA ALA A 215 5.60 19.49 15.77
C ALA A 215 4.73 19.78 17.00
N VAL A 216 5.13 19.28 18.18
CA VAL A 216 4.48 19.62 19.46
C VAL A 216 5.17 20.84 20.09
N ALA A 217 6.43 21.10 19.73
CA ALA A 217 7.23 22.21 20.29
C ALA A 217 6.97 23.56 19.62
N ASP A 218 6.56 23.61 18.33
CA ASP A 218 6.34 24.88 17.63
C ASP A 218 4.93 25.48 17.84
N GLU A 219 4.00 24.73 18.44
CA GLU A 219 2.64 25.21 18.65
C GLU A 219 2.14 25.16 20.11
N ASP A 220 2.90 24.61 21.04
CA ASP A 220 2.53 24.55 22.45
C ASP A 220 3.68 25.03 23.34
N ILE A 221 3.36 25.68 24.44
CA ILE A 221 4.35 26.31 25.33
C ILE A 221 4.18 25.71 26.73
N TYR A 222 5.29 25.31 27.35
CA TYR A 222 5.25 24.82 28.72
C TYR A 222 4.85 25.92 29.69
N LEU A 223 4.05 25.58 30.70
CA LEU A 223 3.61 26.52 31.71
C LEU A 223 4.75 27.20 32.48
N ASP A 224 5.91 26.54 32.56
CA ASP A 224 7.10 27.07 33.18
C ASP A 224 7.66 28.34 32.49
N GLU A 225 7.34 28.54 31.20
CA GLU A 225 7.74 29.74 30.45
C GLU A 225 6.96 30.99 30.88
N PHE A 226 5.82 30.80 31.54
CA PHE A 226 4.92 31.90 31.98
C PHE A 226 5.16 32.31 33.44
N LYS A 227 6.28 31.98 34.06
CA LYS A 227 6.60 32.31 35.47
C LYS A 227 6.63 33.81 35.77
N ASP A 228 6.88 34.64 34.76
CA ASP A 228 6.87 36.08 34.87
C ASP A 228 5.46 36.70 34.80
N GLU A 229 4.48 35.95 34.31
CA GLU A 229 3.11 36.41 34.09
C GLU A 229 2.09 35.70 34.98
N ILE A 230 2.39 34.46 35.38
CA ILE A 230 1.54 33.60 36.20
C ILE A 230 2.31 33.19 37.45
N ASP A 231 1.70 33.36 38.60
CA ASP A 231 2.29 32.97 39.87
C ASP A 231 2.70 31.51 39.90
N GLU A 232 3.88 31.22 40.41
CA GLU A 232 4.47 29.86 40.40
C GLU A 232 3.58 28.84 41.12
N TRP A 233 2.90 29.25 42.20
CA TRP A 233 2.00 28.35 42.93
C TRP A 233 0.80 27.90 42.07
N VAL A 234 0.33 28.78 41.17
CA VAL A 234 -0.77 28.50 40.23
C VAL A 234 -0.30 27.53 39.18
N ILE A 235 0.88 27.74 38.61
CA ILE A 235 1.51 26.81 37.65
C ILE A 235 1.67 25.41 38.27
N ASN A 236 2.16 25.35 39.51
CA ASN A 236 2.33 24.08 40.22
C ASN A 236 0.98 23.38 40.52
N ALA A 237 -0.04 24.14 40.85
CA ALA A 237 -1.40 23.61 41.06
C ALA A 237 -1.95 22.95 39.76
N ILE A 238 -1.75 23.59 38.62
CA ILE A 238 -2.20 23.04 37.32
C ILE A 238 -1.36 21.83 36.94
N LYS A 239 -0.04 21.85 37.13
CA LYS A 239 0.83 20.71 36.89
C LYS A 239 0.48 19.50 37.75
N ALA A 240 0.03 19.72 38.98
CA ALA A 240 -0.36 18.68 39.92
C ALA A 240 -1.58 17.86 39.40
N ILE A 241 -2.44 18.45 38.57
CA ILE A 241 -3.56 17.74 37.94
C ILE A 241 -3.22 17.13 36.58
N GLY A 242 -1.93 17.16 36.18
CA GLY A 242 -1.41 16.50 34.97
C GLY A 242 -1.42 17.34 33.71
N ILE A 243 -1.48 18.68 33.82
CA ILE A 243 -1.45 19.62 32.70
C ILE A 243 -0.16 20.45 32.78
N ASP A 244 0.72 20.28 31.78
CA ASP A 244 2.05 20.88 31.75
C ASP A 244 2.19 22.02 30.72
N THR A 245 1.22 22.17 29.82
CA THR A 245 1.32 23.07 28.67
C THR A 245 0.18 24.06 28.58
N ALA A 246 0.41 25.19 27.88
CA ALA A 246 -0.58 26.24 27.67
C ALA A 246 -1.81 25.75 26.92
N LYS A 247 -1.64 24.99 25.84
CA LYS A 247 -2.77 24.40 25.11
C LYS A 247 -3.52 23.37 25.95
N GLY A 248 -2.80 22.62 26.79
CA GLY A 248 -3.41 21.71 27.74
C GLY A 248 -4.40 22.42 28.67
N VAL A 249 -4.05 23.61 29.17
CA VAL A 249 -4.94 24.44 29.98
C VAL A 249 -6.13 24.99 29.17
N LEU A 250 -5.87 25.50 27.96
CA LEU A 250 -6.90 26.06 27.09
C LEU A 250 -7.93 25.03 26.63
N ASN A 251 -7.51 23.76 26.49
CA ASN A 251 -8.38 22.66 26.10
C ASN A 251 -9.08 21.99 27.29
N ALA A 252 -8.68 22.28 28.51
CA ALA A 252 -9.33 21.75 29.71
C ALA A 252 -10.64 22.49 30.00
N PRO A 253 -11.69 21.80 30.52
CA PRO A 253 -12.89 22.46 30.98
C PRO A 253 -12.58 23.45 32.13
N ARG A 254 -13.13 24.65 32.03
CA ARG A 254 -12.93 25.70 33.05
C ARG A 254 -13.24 25.22 34.47
N GLU A 255 -14.33 24.47 34.61
CA GLU A 255 -14.78 23.92 35.91
C GLU A 255 -13.76 22.93 36.48
N MET A 256 -13.07 22.18 35.61
CA MET A 256 -12.02 21.25 36.04
C MET A 256 -10.83 21.96 36.65
N LEU A 257 -10.43 23.13 36.11
CA LEU A 257 -9.34 23.94 36.66
C LEU A 257 -9.73 24.53 38.01
N ILE A 258 -10.98 24.93 38.19
CA ILE A 258 -11.49 25.46 39.46
C ILE A 258 -11.54 24.37 40.52
N GLU A 259 -12.15 23.23 40.22
CA GLU A 259 -12.40 22.14 41.18
C GLU A 259 -11.17 21.30 41.51
N LYS A 260 -10.42 20.90 40.48
CA LYS A 260 -9.29 19.95 40.67
C LYS A 260 -7.98 20.62 41.00
N ALA A 261 -7.72 21.80 40.43
CA ALA A 261 -6.54 22.59 40.77
C ALA A 261 -6.75 23.53 41.97
N ASP A 262 -7.95 23.56 42.52
CA ASP A 262 -8.34 24.40 43.66
C ASP A 262 -8.00 25.87 43.43
N LEU A 263 -8.39 26.39 42.27
CA LEU A 263 -8.17 27.78 41.88
C LEU A 263 -9.45 28.59 41.94
N GLU A 264 -9.31 29.86 42.33
CA GLU A 264 -10.43 30.80 42.28
C GLU A 264 -10.84 31.11 40.84
N GLU A 265 -12.15 31.37 40.61
CA GLU A 265 -12.68 31.64 39.26
C GLU A 265 -11.94 32.77 38.55
N ASN A 266 -11.67 33.88 39.27
CA ASN A 266 -10.94 35.02 38.73
C ASN A 266 -9.51 34.67 38.30
N THR A 267 -8.84 33.81 39.08
CA THR A 267 -7.49 33.31 38.76
C THR A 267 -7.51 32.49 37.48
N VAL A 268 -8.48 31.58 37.33
CA VAL A 268 -8.64 30.76 36.12
C VAL A 268 -8.92 31.64 34.89
N ASP A 269 -9.80 32.63 35.02
CA ASP A 269 -10.13 33.56 33.94
C ASP A 269 -8.89 34.37 33.49
N ASP A 270 -8.08 34.83 34.43
CA ASP A 270 -6.83 35.55 34.14
C ASP A 270 -5.80 34.69 33.44
N ILE A 271 -5.65 33.42 33.87
CA ILE A 271 -4.74 32.48 33.25
C ILE A 271 -5.18 32.17 31.81
N LEU A 272 -6.45 31.90 31.60
CA LEU A 272 -6.99 31.60 30.26
C LEU A 272 -6.79 32.80 29.33
N ARG A 273 -6.93 34.04 29.85
CA ARG A 273 -6.69 35.25 29.08
C ARG A 273 -5.21 35.39 28.69
N ILE A 274 -4.28 35.18 29.63
CA ILE A 274 -2.84 35.28 29.41
C ILE A 274 -2.38 34.22 28.37
N LEU A 275 -2.78 32.98 28.56
CA LEU A 275 -2.38 31.89 27.67
C LEU A 275 -2.98 32.02 26.27
N LYS A 276 -4.22 32.53 26.17
CA LYS A 276 -4.87 32.74 24.87
C LYS A 276 -4.21 33.85 24.07
N ALA A 277 -3.78 34.91 24.73
CA ALA A 277 -3.12 36.05 24.08
C ALA A 277 -1.81 35.63 23.36
N GLU A 278 -1.13 34.62 23.86
CA GLU A 278 0.15 34.13 23.26
C GLU A 278 -0.08 33.45 21.90
N PHE A 279 -1.28 32.91 21.67
CA PHE A 279 -1.62 32.23 20.40
C PHE A 279 -2.43 33.09 19.43
N GLU A 280 -2.74 34.32 19.78
CA GLU A 280 -3.54 35.27 18.96
C GLU A 280 -2.69 36.27 18.16
N GLU A 281 -1.33 36.19 18.15
CA GLU A 281 -0.48 37.06 17.33
C GLU A 281 -0.32 36.55 15.88
#